data_c7468ef4e4b9876ef3f17ef7d39b9345
#
_entry.id   c7468ef4e4b9876ef3f17ef7d39b9345
#
_cell.length_a   1.000
_cell.length_b   1.000
_cell.length_c   1.000
_cell.angle_alpha   90.00
_cell.angle_beta   90.00
_cell.angle_gamma   90.00
#
_symmetry.space_group_name_H-M   'P 1'
#
loop_
_entity.id
_entity.type
_entity.pdbx_description
1 polymer ?
#
loop_
_entity_poly.entity_id
_entity_poly.type
_entity_poly.pdbx_seq_one_letter_code
_entity_poly.pdbx_strand_id
1 'polypeptide(L)'
;MKIFKDKQTLQKEILKTKGISFVPTMGGLHKGHISLIKQSKKYKYKTLVSIFVNPKQFNKKSDFRSYPRNIKMDIKLLKKLKIDYLYLSLIHI
;
A
#
# COMPACT_ATOMS: atom_id res chain seq x y z
N MET A 1 9.26 7.79 -1.51
CA MET A 1 7.90 7.22 -1.63
C MET A 1 6.86 8.32 -1.45
N LYS A 2 5.99 8.45 -2.42
CA LYS A 2 4.86 9.38 -2.30
C LYS A 2 3.64 8.63 -1.79
N ILE A 3 2.94 9.22 -0.82
CA ILE A 3 1.75 8.62 -0.21
C ILE A 3 0.52 9.37 -0.68
N PHE A 4 -0.44 8.64 -1.21
CA PHE A 4 -1.71 9.19 -1.69
C PHE A 4 -2.86 8.63 -0.87
N LYS A 5 -3.78 9.49 -0.49
CA LYS A 5 -5.02 9.11 0.20
C LYS A 5 -6.24 9.41 -0.65
N ASP A 6 -6.05 10.08 -1.77
CA ASP A 6 -7.09 10.49 -2.68
C ASP A 6 -6.87 9.86 -4.05
N LYS A 7 -7.92 9.23 -4.58
CA LYS A 7 -7.88 8.53 -5.85
C LYS A 7 -7.54 9.45 -7.02
N GLN A 8 -8.11 10.65 -7.03
CA GLN A 8 -7.92 11.59 -8.13
C GLN A 8 -6.47 12.06 -8.21
N THR A 9 -5.87 12.38 -7.06
CA THR A 9 -4.48 12.81 -7.01
C THR A 9 -3.55 11.70 -7.47
N LEU A 10 -3.84 10.44 -7.06
CA LEU A 10 -3.07 9.29 -7.49
C LEU A 10 -3.15 9.11 -9.01
N GLN A 11 -4.35 9.22 -9.58
CA GLN A 11 -4.55 9.06 -11.02
C GLN A 11 -3.74 10.07 -11.82
N LYS A 12 -3.71 11.33 -11.37
CA LYS A 12 -2.92 12.37 -12.02
C LYS A 12 -1.43 12.02 -12.05
N GLU A 13 -0.93 11.47 -10.95
CA GLU A 13 0.48 11.09 -10.86
C GLU A 13 0.79 9.90 -11.76
N ILE A 14 -0.11 8.90 -11.80
CA ILE A 14 0.08 7.72 -12.62
C ILE A 14 0.11 8.07 -14.10
N LEU A 15 -0.70 9.03 -14.54
CA LEU A 15 -0.73 9.46 -15.94
C LEU A 15 0.60 10.03 -16.42
N LYS A 16 1.45 10.48 -15.52
CA LYS A 16 2.78 10.98 -15.85
C LYS A 16 3.80 9.86 -16.06
N THR A 17 3.45 8.63 -15.76
CA THR A 17 4.36 7.49 -15.85
C THR A 17 4.10 6.68 -17.10
N LYS A 18 5.08 5.89 -17.51
CA LYS A 18 4.95 4.98 -18.65
C LYS A 18 4.24 3.69 -18.31
N GLY A 19 4.01 3.45 -17.04
CA GLY A 19 3.36 2.24 -16.56
C GLY A 19 3.60 2.06 -15.08
N ILE A 20 2.83 1.16 -14.47
CA ILE A 20 2.86 0.91 -13.03
C ILE A 20 2.87 -0.60 -12.78
N SER A 21 3.78 -1.04 -11.89
CA SER A 21 3.70 -2.37 -11.30
C SER A 21 2.89 -2.25 -10.01
N PHE A 22 1.74 -2.89 -9.98
CA PHE A 22 0.76 -2.70 -8.90
C PHE A 22 0.70 -3.91 -7.97
N VAL A 23 0.85 -3.66 -6.66
CA VAL A 23 0.73 -4.69 -5.63
C VAL A 23 -0.36 -4.28 -4.64
N PRO A 24 -1.58 -4.81 -4.80
CA PRO A 24 -2.66 -4.52 -3.86
C PRO A 24 -2.52 -5.33 -2.58
N THR A 25 -2.78 -4.69 -1.44
CA THR A 25 -2.77 -5.35 -0.14
C THR A 25 -3.89 -4.83 0.75
N MET A 26 -4.15 -5.56 1.83
CA MET A 26 -5.09 -5.13 2.87
C MET A 26 -4.36 -4.71 4.15
N GLY A 27 -3.06 -4.49 4.07
CA GLY A 27 -2.24 -4.18 5.24
C GLY A 27 -1.70 -5.44 5.90
N GLY A 28 -0.97 -5.27 7.02
CA GLY A 28 -0.34 -6.40 7.70
C GLY A 28 0.68 -7.08 6.80
N LEU A 29 1.62 -6.32 6.28
CA LEU A 29 2.57 -6.83 5.29
C LEU A 29 3.46 -7.90 5.88
N HIS A 30 3.69 -8.97 5.11
CA HIS A 30 4.51 -10.10 5.52
C HIS A 30 5.41 -10.55 4.37
N LYS A 31 6.11 -11.68 4.56
CA LYS A 31 7.10 -12.18 3.60
C LYS A 31 6.56 -12.35 2.17
N GLY A 32 5.31 -12.81 2.04
CA GLY A 32 4.68 -12.95 0.73
C GLY A 32 4.55 -11.63 -0.01
N HIS A 33 4.12 -10.59 0.70
CA HIS A 33 4.02 -9.24 0.13
C HIS A 33 5.41 -8.71 -0.26
N ILE A 34 6.41 -8.92 0.60
CA ILE A 34 7.77 -8.47 0.34
C ILE A 34 8.30 -9.13 -0.93
N SER A 35 8.06 -10.42 -1.11
CA SER A 35 8.47 -11.16 -2.30
C SER A 35 7.84 -10.58 -3.56
N LEU A 36 6.53 -10.30 -3.53
CA LEU A 36 5.83 -9.69 -4.66
C LEU A 36 6.37 -8.31 -5.00
N ILE A 37 6.64 -7.49 -3.98
CA ILE A 37 7.18 -6.15 -4.18
C ILE A 37 8.57 -6.22 -4.79
N LYS A 38 9.44 -7.09 -4.28
CA LYS A 38 10.77 -7.26 -4.84
C LYS A 38 10.72 -7.73 -6.29
N GLN A 39 9.78 -8.62 -6.60
CA GLN A 39 9.58 -9.09 -7.97
C GLN A 39 9.10 -7.95 -8.87
N SER A 40 8.17 -7.13 -8.42
CA SER A 40 7.65 -6.00 -9.19
C SER A 40 8.74 -4.98 -9.53
N LYS A 41 9.75 -4.84 -8.67
CA LYS A 41 10.84 -3.89 -8.88
C LYS A 41 11.83 -4.32 -9.96
N LYS A 42 11.73 -5.56 -10.43
CA LYS A 42 12.56 -6.04 -11.56
C LYS A 42 12.09 -5.47 -12.90
N TYR A 43 10.89 -4.93 -12.95
CA TYR A 43 10.35 -4.30 -14.14
C TYR A 43 10.76 -2.83 -14.20
N LYS A 44 10.72 -2.26 -15.40
CA LYS A 44 11.09 -0.86 -15.63
C LYS A 44 10.05 0.13 -15.13
N TYR A 45 8.92 -0.35 -14.66
CA TYR A 45 7.82 0.49 -14.20
C TYR A 45 7.99 0.89 -12.74
N LYS A 46 7.35 2.00 -12.37
CA LYS A 46 7.30 2.39 -10.97
C LYS A 46 6.39 1.46 -10.19
N THR A 47 6.72 1.22 -8.93
CA THR A 47 5.97 0.30 -8.08
C THR A 47 4.97 1.07 -7.25
N LEU A 48 3.69 0.70 -7.37
CA LEU A 48 2.59 1.21 -6.56
C LEU A 48 2.08 0.10 -5.66
N VAL A 49 2.11 0.33 -4.36
CA VAL A 49 1.48 -0.56 -3.39
C VAL A 49 0.24 0.12 -2.84
N SER A 50 -0.88 -0.59 -2.80
CA SER A 50 -2.07 -0.08 -2.14
C SER A 50 -2.31 -0.83 -0.83
N ILE A 51 -2.75 -0.08 0.18
CA ILE A 51 -3.25 -0.66 1.42
C ILE A 51 -4.71 -0.25 1.53
N PHE A 52 -5.57 -1.23 1.41
CA PHE A 52 -7.03 -1.04 1.48
C PHE A 52 -7.51 -1.66 2.78
N VAL A 53 -8.01 -0.84 3.69
CA VAL A 53 -8.47 -1.31 4.99
C VAL A 53 -9.98 -1.17 5.11
N ASN A 54 -10.63 -2.29 5.42
CA ASN A 54 -12.07 -2.32 5.65
C ASN A 54 -12.32 -2.83 7.07
N PRO A 55 -12.85 -1.98 7.97
CA PRO A 55 -13.12 -2.41 9.35
C PRO A 55 -14.00 -3.65 9.47
N LYS A 56 -14.86 -3.90 8.50
CA LYS A 56 -15.71 -5.10 8.49
C LYS A 56 -14.92 -6.40 8.40
N GLN A 57 -13.67 -6.36 7.94
CA GLN A 57 -12.83 -7.53 7.82
C GLN A 57 -12.15 -7.90 9.14
N PHE A 58 -12.23 -7.02 10.14
CA PHE A 58 -11.70 -7.31 11.46
C PHE A 58 -12.71 -8.09 12.27
N ASN A 59 -12.31 -9.28 12.72
CA ASN A 59 -13.19 -10.16 13.50
C ASN A 59 -13.37 -9.70 14.94
N LYS A 60 -12.45 -8.87 15.44
CA LYS A 60 -12.44 -8.41 16.83
C LYS A 60 -12.14 -6.93 16.89
N LYS A 61 -12.72 -6.25 17.89
CA LYS A 61 -12.43 -4.81 18.11
C LYS A 61 -10.95 -4.56 18.37
N SER A 62 -10.25 -5.53 18.99
CA SER A 62 -8.82 -5.41 19.25
C SER A 62 -8.00 -5.30 17.95
N ASP A 63 -8.40 -6.02 16.91
CA ASP A 63 -7.73 -5.95 15.61
C ASP A 63 -7.87 -4.55 15.00
N PHE A 64 -9.06 -3.99 15.09
CA PHE A 64 -9.32 -2.63 14.59
C PHE A 64 -8.57 -1.58 15.40
N ARG A 65 -8.42 -1.77 16.71
CA ARG A 65 -7.68 -0.85 17.56
C ARG A 65 -6.18 -0.82 17.26
N SER A 66 -5.61 -1.93 16.82
CA SER A 66 -4.19 -2.00 16.47
C SER A 66 -3.90 -1.49 15.07
N TYR A 67 -4.93 -1.22 14.30
CA TYR A 67 -4.83 -0.84 12.89
C TYR A 67 -3.91 0.37 12.61
N PRO A 68 -3.98 1.52 13.33
CA PRO A 68 -3.07 2.64 13.05
C PRO A 68 -1.61 2.29 13.28
N ARG A 69 -1.33 1.41 14.26
CA ARG A 69 0.01 0.94 14.56
C ARG A 69 0.55 0.06 13.45
N ASN A 70 -0.29 -0.86 12.95
CA ASN A 70 0.10 -1.74 11.86
C ASN A 70 0.40 -0.95 10.59
N ILE A 71 -0.37 0.09 10.31
CA ILE A 71 -0.13 0.95 9.15
C ILE A 71 1.23 1.66 9.25
N LYS A 72 1.59 2.17 10.42
CA LYS A 72 2.90 2.79 10.61
C LYS A 72 4.03 1.81 10.33
N MET A 73 3.89 0.57 10.77
CA MET A 73 4.87 -0.48 10.52
C MET A 73 4.94 -0.83 9.03
N ASP A 74 3.79 -0.92 8.37
CA ASP A 74 3.74 -1.19 6.94
C ASP A 74 4.41 -0.09 6.13
N ILE A 75 4.14 1.17 6.47
CA ILE A 75 4.76 2.32 5.79
C ILE A 75 6.27 2.28 5.97
N LYS A 76 6.73 1.98 7.17
CA LYS A 76 8.15 1.88 7.46
C LYS A 76 8.82 0.80 6.62
N LEU A 77 8.18 -0.35 6.50
CA LEU A 77 8.67 -1.45 5.67
C LEU A 77 8.73 -1.05 4.19
N LEU A 78 7.66 -0.41 3.70
CA LEU A 78 7.60 0.00 2.29
C LEU A 78 8.66 1.03 1.96
N LYS A 79 8.97 1.94 2.89
CA LYS A 79 10.08 2.88 2.71
C LYS A 79 11.42 2.17 2.57
N LYS A 80 11.64 1.12 3.36
CA LYS A 80 12.86 0.30 3.26
C LYS A 80 12.96 -0.41 1.92
N LEU A 81 11.82 -0.83 1.37
CA LEU A 81 11.77 -1.50 0.07
C LEU A 81 11.88 -0.53 -1.10
N LYS A 82 11.90 0.78 -0.82
CA LYS A 82 12.06 1.84 -1.83
C LYS A 82 11.03 1.77 -2.95
N ILE A 83 9.75 1.54 -2.58
CA ILE A 83 8.66 1.63 -3.56
C ILE A 83 8.43 3.10 -3.94
N ASP A 84 7.79 3.31 -5.08
CA ASP A 84 7.59 4.68 -5.61
C ASP A 84 6.33 5.33 -5.06
N TYR A 85 5.22 4.58 -5.00
CA TYR A 85 3.93 5.12 -4.59
C TYR A 85 3.23 4.21 -3.61
N LEU A 86 2.57 4.81 -2.62
CA LEU A 86 1.66 4.11 -1.72
C LEU A 86 0.30 4.78 -1.79
N TYR A 87 -0.73 3.99 -2.06
CA TYR A 87 -2.11 4.44 -1.98
C TYR A 87 -2.75 3.85 -0.74
N LEU A 88 -3.12 4.72 0.19
CA LEU A 88 -3.73 4.32 1.45
C LEU A 88 -5.21 4.64 1.40
N SER A 89 -6.03 3.61 1.24
CA SER A 89 -7.47 3.75 1.15
C SER A 89 -8.12 3.20 2.42
N LEU A 90 -8.85 4.07 3.11
CA LEU A 90 -9.57 3.72 4.32
C LEU A 90 -11.06 3.76 4.05
N ILE A 91 -11.75 2.68 4.35
CA ILE A 91 -13.20 2.67 4.31
C ILE A 91 -13.71 3.01 5.69
N HIS A 92 -14.41 4.14 5.77
CA HIS A 92 -15.13 4.53 6.99
C HIS A 92 -16.57 4.08 6.87
N ILE A 93 -17.00 3.36 7.85
CA ILE A 93 -18.39 2.89 7.92
C ILE A 93 -19.11 3.68 8.96
#